data_f13733a07e4673062aafea0e879e89ba
#
_entry.id   f13733a07e4673062aafea0e879e89ba
#
_cell.length_a   1.000
_cell.length_b   1.000
_cell.length_c   1.000
_cell.angle_alpha   90.00
_cell.angle_beta   90.00
_cell.angle_gamma   90.00
#
_symmetry.space_group_name_H-M   'P 1'
#
loop_
_entity.id
_entity.type
_entity.pdbx_description
1 polymer ?
#
loop_
_entity_poly.entity_id
_entity_poly.type
_entity_poly.pdbx_seq_one_letter_code
_entity_poly.pdbx_strand_id
1 'polypeptide(L)'
;MKPYHELTSRGQLRRLRRLVLEVLTSYDLVVKQVSFLTIETNTMFRVDTEDGDKYVLRIYSDEETTLRENQAEMFWLDAIIRDTDIKVCEPVRRNDGSYITVASVDGVPGERRCVLFRWVPGRALADNLSPRAYYQLGQTLAKLHDHAQQLNLLPESIHPKQWDKVFYYPDEPIVYNTAHYHHYFPPESIALLDDVIYRANVLFKQLYADRASKMLIHGDLHFWNVHLYRGELYVIDFEDVMLGYPLQDVAVTLSYGRDRPDYDELRAAFCEGYSSLRVWPGESDSEIETLIAARTVMFINYVARIDPTPQQYIEQRCERLQNYLRDFG
;
A
#
# COMPACT_ATOMS: atom_id res chain seq x y z
N MET A 1 1.85 18.37 -31.81
CA MET A 1 2.71 17.51 -30.95
C MET A 1 2.11 16.11 -30.94
N LYS A 2 2.92 15.02 -31.02
CA LYS A 2 2.36 13.65 -31.00
C LYS A 2 1.61 13.41 -29.68
N PRO A 3 0.39 12.81 -29.72
CA PRO A 3 -0.38 12.48 -28.49
C PRO A 3 0.44 11.68 -27.49
N TYR A 4 0.18 11.85 -26.20
CA TYR A 4 0.96 11.22 -25.11
C TYR A 4 0.92 9.68 -25.16
N HIS A 5 -0.27 9.11 -25.35
CA HIS A 5 -0.50 7.66 -25.44
C HIS A 5 0.16 6.99 -26.67
N GLU A 6 0.48 7.76 -27.71
CA GLU A 6 1.19 7.27 -28.90
C GLU A 6 2.72 7.36 -28.77
N LEU A 7 3.23 7.90 -27.67
CA LEU A 7 4.67 7.98 -27.43
C LEU A 7 5.21 6.63 -26.97
N THR A 8 6.48 6.40 -27.23
CA THR A 8 7.22 5.35 -26.53
C THR A 8 7.33 5.69 -25.05
N SER A 9 7.52 4.68 -24.19
CA SER A 9 7.72 4.89 -22.74
C SER A 9 8.81 5.94 -22.46
N ARG A 10 9.91 5.94 -23.22
CA ARG A 10 10.97 6.96 -23.13
C ARG A 10 10.46 8.36 -23.49
N GLY A 11 9.55 8.46 -24.45
CA GLY A 11 8.92 9.72 -24.84
C GLY A 11 7.98 10.26 -23.77
N GLN A 12 7.20 9.38 -23.14
CA GLN A 12 6.33 9.71 -22.02
C GLN A 12 7.16 10.20 -20.81
N LEU A 13 8.20 9.46 -20.44
CA LEU A 13 9.11 9.83 -19.35
C LEU A 13 9.78 11.20 -19.56
N ARG A 14 10.14 11.55 -20.80
CA ARG A 14 10.67 12.89 -21.09
C ARG A 14 9.68 14.01 -20.83
N ARG A 15 8.38 13.77 -21.09
CA ARG A 15 7.32 14.73 -20.78
C ARG A 15 7.04 14.80 -19.29
N LEU A 16 6.96 13.65 -18.61
CA LEU A 16 6.82 13.61 -17.15
C LEU A 16 7.99 14.29 -16.45
N ARG A 17 9.22 14.16 -16.97
CA ARG A 17 10.36 14.91 -16.42
C ARG A 17 10.17 16.43 -16.50
N ARG A 18 9.48 16.95 -17.52
CA ARG A 18 9.15 18.39 -17.59
C ARG A 18 8.15 18.77 -16.53
N LEU A 19 7.14 17.92 -16.30
CA LEU A 19 6.19 18.10 -15.18
C LEU A 19 6.93 18.12 -13.83
N VAL A 20 7.86 17.21 -13.62
CA VAL A 20 8.68 17.16 -12.39
C VAL A 20 9.44 18.48 -12.19
N LEU A 21 10.09 19.01 -13.24
CA LEU A 21 10.82 20.28 -13.14
C LEU A 21 9.90 21.46 -12.82
N GLU A 22 8.68 21.47 -13.37
CA GLU A 22 7.64 22.48 -13.05
C GLU A 22 7.20 22.36 -11.59
N VAL A 23 6.89 21.14 -11.12
CA VAL A 23 6.49 20.87 -9.73
C VAL A 23 7.58 21.33 -8.75
N LEU A 24 8.86 21.08 -9.06
CA LEU A 24 9.99 21.43 -8.20
C LEU A 24 10.17 22.94 -7.99
N THR A 25 9.60 23.79 -8.84
CA THR A 25 9.58 25.27 -8.64
C THR A 25 8.78 25.68 -7.39
N SER A 26 7.93 24.79 -6.87
CA SER A 26 7.13 25.02 -5.67
C SER A 26 7.89 24.76 -4.35
N TYR A 27 9.16 24.37 -4.44
CA TYR A 27 10.00 24.05 -3.29
C TYR A 27 11.25 24.94 -3.29
N ASP A 28 11.75 25.26 -2.11
CA ASP A 28 13.03 26.00 -1.93
C ASP A 28 14.22 25.03 -2.05
N LEU A 29 14.50 24.58 -3.29
CA LEU A 29 15.55 23.61 -3.60
C LEU A 29 16.36 24.04 -4.81
N VAL A 30 17.68 23.92 -4.74
CA VAL A 30 18.55 24.08 -5.90
C VAL A 30 18.80 22.71 -6.53
N VAL A 31 17.99 22.37 -7.53
CA VAL A 31 18.00 21.07 -8.18
C VAL A 31 19.24 20.91 -9.07
N LYS A 32 20.05 19.90 -8.77
CA LYS A 32 21.22 19.50 -9.58
C LYS A 32 20.85 18.53 -10.68
N GLN A 33 20.08 17.49 -10.33
CA GLN A 33 19.73 16.42 -11.25
C GLN A 33 18.35 15.83 -10.93
N VAL A 34 17.61 15.49 -11.99
CA VAL A 34 16.38 14.69 -11.92
C VAL A 34 16.59 13.43 -12.76
N SER A 35 16.40 12.26 -12.14
CA SER A 35 16.56 10.93 -12.77
C SER A 35 15.30 10.10 -12.58
N PHE A 36 14.88 9.40 -13.62
CA PHE A 36 13.81 8.41 -13.50
C PHE A 36 14.22 7.30 -12.55
N LEU A 37 13.34 6.90 -11.64
CA LEU A 37 13.57 5.86 -10.65
C LEU A 37 12.82 4.57 -11.01
N THR A 38 11.49 4.61 -11.00
CA THR A 38 10.64 3.47 -11.35
C THR A 38 9.24 3.92 -11.79
N ILE A 39 8.52 3.02 -12.45
CA ILE A 39 7.06 3.04 -12.61
C ILE A 39 6.54 1.70 -12.11
N GLU A 40 5.66 1.77 -11.13
CA GLU A 40 4.81 0.67 -10.71
C GLU A 40 3.36 1.19 -10.75
N THR A 41 2.70 1.36 -9.63
CA THR A 41 1.43 2.09 -9.54
C THR A 41 1.66 3.58 -9.87
N ASN A 42 2.69 4.19 -9.26
CA ASN A 42 3.07 5.58 -9.43
C ASN A 42 4.34 5.73 -10.27
N THR A 43 4.53 6.91 -10.85
CA THR A 43 5.80 7.25 -11.48
C THR A 43 6.69 8.00 -10.50
N MET A 44 7.90 7.50 -10.27
CA MET A 44 8.84 8.08 -9.32
C MET A 44 10.10 8.61 -10.00
N PHE A 45 10.52 9.80 -9.56
CA PHE A 45 11.79 10.42 -9.97
C PHE A 45 12.64 10.70 -8.75
N ARG A 46 13.94 10.37 -8.85
CA ARG A 46 14.94 10.83 -7.90
C ARG A 46 15.35 12.24 -8.24
N VAL A 47 15.44 13.08 -7.22
CA VAL A 47 15.91 14.47 -7.30
C VAL A 47 17.15 14.59 -6.41
N ASP A 48 18.26 14.99 -7.00
CA ASP A 48 19.50 15.32 -6.30
C ASP A 48 19.67 16.86 -6.32
N THR A 49 20.06 17.46 -5.20
CA THR A 49 20.27 18.89 -5.05
C THR A 49 21.75 19.27 -5.00
N GLU A 50 22.07 20.54 -5.17
CA GLU A 50 23.46 21.02 -5.16
C GLU A 50 24.16 20.91 -3.80
N ASP A 51 23.38 20.98 -2.70
CA ASP A 51 23.83 20.77 -1.33
C ASP A 51 24.05 19.28 -0.97
N GLY A 52 23.70 18.38 -1.87
CA GLY A 52 23.93 16.94 -1.76
C GLY A 52 22.75 16.16 -1.16
N ASP A 53 21.65 16.81 -0.85
CA ASP A 53 20.42 16.17 -0.40
C ASP A 53 19.76 15.39 -1.56
N LYS A 54 18.95 14.39 -1.18
CA LYS A 54 18.27 13.51 -2.10
C LYS A 54 16.79 13.43 -1.74
N TYR A 55 15.97 13.36 -2.78
CA TYR A 55 14.52 13.29 -2.66
C TYR A 55 13.93 12.31 -3.68
N VAL A 56 12.69 11.89 -3.44
CA VAL A 56 11.86 11.17 -4.38
C VAL A 56 10.63 12.01 -4.68
N LEU A 57 10.41 12.36 -5.94
CA LEU A 57 9.17 12.96 -6.38
C LEU A 57 8.27 11.86 -6.93
N ARG A 58 7.12 11.66 -6.28
CA ARG A 58 6.06 10.76 -6.68
C ARG A 58 5.04 11.52 -7.52
N ILE A 59 4.69 10.98 -8.68
CA ILE A 59 3.53 11.39 -9.49
C ILE A 59 2.50 10.30 -9.29
N TYR A 60 1.40 10.62 -8.65
CA TYR A 60 0.31 9.68 -8.40
C TYR A 60 -0.39 9.23 -9.68
N SER A 61 -0.84 7.99 -9.70
CA SER A 61 -1.78 7.49 -10.69
C SER A 61 -3.18 8.00 -10.38
N ASP A 62 -3.85 8.57 -11.38
CA ASP A 62 -5.24 9.02 -11.23
C ASP A 62 -6.24 7.85 -11.27
N GLU A 63 -5.79 6.67 -11.72
CA GLU A 63 -6.60 5.45 -11.78
C GLU A 63 -6.62 4.71 -10.44
N GLU A 64 -5.60 4.93 -9.58
CA GLU A 64 -5.41 4.17 -8.34
C GLU A 64 -5.80 4.96 -7.09
N THR A 65 -5.55 6.28 -7.07
CA THR A 65 -5.84 7.11 -5.90
C THR A 65 -6.56 8.40 -6.27
N THR A 66 -7.25 8.98 -5.28
CA THR A 66 -7.90 10.29 -5.36
C THR A 66 -7.13 11.34 -4.57
N LEU A 67 -7.41 12.63 -4.80
CA LEU A 67 -6.84 13.71 -4.00
C LEU A 67 -7.16 13.57 -2.50
N ARG A 68 -8.35 13.07 -2.17
CA ARG A 68 -8.77 12.88 -0.77
C ARG A 68 -7.95 11.79 -0.07
N GLU A 69 -7.64 10.71 -0.76
CA GLU A 69 -6.79 9.64 -0.24
C GLU A 69 -5.35 10.13 -0.06
N ASN A 70 -4.80 10.88 -1.04
CA ASN A 70 -3.47 11.48 -0.88
C ASN A 70 -3.43 12.51 0.27
N GLN A 71 -4.53 13.21 0.55
CA GLN A 71 -4.64 14.08 1.73
C GLN A 71 -4.63 13.27 3.03
N ALA A 72 -5.26 12.10 3.07
CA ALA A 72 -5.24 11.21 4.23
C ALA A 72 -3.82 10.66 4.48
N GLU A 73 -3.10 10.27 3.42
CA GLU A 73 -1.68 9.88 3.50
C GLU A 73 -0.84 10.99 4.13
N MET A 74 -0.91 12.20 3.59
CA MET A 74 -0.14 13.34 4.10
C MET A 74 -0.51 13.71 5.55
N PHE A 75 -1.78 13.64 5.88
CA PHE A 75 -2.26 13.88 7.25
C PHE A 75 -1.63 12.92 8.26
N TRP A 76 -1.65 11.61 7.96
CA TRP A 76 -1.12 10.64 8.90
C TRP A 76 0.40 10.67 8.99
N LEU A 77 1.10 10.84 7.87
CA LEU A 77 2.56 11.03 7.87
C LEU A 77 2.99 12.25 8.68
N ASP A 78 2.33 13.40 8.51
CA ASP A 78 2.61 14.61 9.27
C ASP A 78 2.40 14.39 10.79
N ALA A 79 1.32 13.69 11.15
CA ALA A 79 1.04 13.36 12.54
C ALA A 79 2.07 12.38 13.14
N ILE A 80 2.46 11.31 12.42
CA ILE A 80 3.48 10.37 12.88
C ILE A 80 4.82 11.08 13.13
N ILE A 81 5.25 11.92 12.19
CA ILE A 81 6.51 12.67 12.29
C ILE A 81 6.50 13.65 13.46
N ARG A 82 5.37 14.28 13.72
CA ARG A 82 5.21 15.23 14.84
C ARG A 82 5.19 14.54 16.20
N ASP A 83 4.52 13.39 16.31
CA ASP A 83 4.09 12.82 17.59
C ASP A 83 4.94 11.61 18.03
N THR A 84 5.78 11.05 17.13
CA THR A 84 6.49 9.79 17.38
C THR A 84 7.95 9.80 16.93
N ASP A 85 8.68 8.75 17.30
CA ASP A 85 10.03 8.45 16.82
C ASP A 85 10.06 7.45 15.65
N ILE A 86 8.87 7.02 15.16
CA ILE A 86 8.75 6.07 14.06
C ILE A 86 9.35 6.70 12.80
N LYS A 87 10.28 5.97 12.18
CA LYS A 87 10.90 6.42 10.93
C LYS A 87 9.99 6.10 9.76
N VAL A 88 9.56 7.12 9.04
CA VAL A 88 8.68 7.03 7.86
C VAL A 88 9.28 7.81 6.68
N CYS A 89 8.72 7.64 5.48
CA CYS A 89 9.01 8.52 4.37
C CYS A 89 8.49 9.94 4.68
N GLU A 90 9.39 10.91 4.80
CA GLU A 90 9.04 12.28 5.18
C GLU A 90 8.60 13.09 3.96
N PRO A 91 7.34 13.55 3.87
CA PRO A 91 6.92 14.46 2.81
C PRO A 91 7.51 15.86 3.05
N VAL A 92 7.90 16.52 1.97
CA VAL A 92 8.48 17.88 2.02
C VAL A 92 7.37 18.90 1.76
N ARG A 93 7.27 19.91 2.62
CA ARG A 93 6.31 21.01 2.42
C ARG A 93 6.74 21.89 1.26
N ARG A 94 5.78 22.31 0.48
CA ARG A 94 5.91 23.36 -0.53
C ARG A 94 6.10 24.72 0.13
N ASN A 95 6.48 25.72 -0.65
CA ASN A 95 6.63 27.11 -0.19
C ASN A 95 5.35 27.72 0.40
N ASP A 96 4.16 27.19 0.03
CA ASP A 96 2.87 27.60 0.58
C ASP A 96 2.44 26.78 1.84
N GLY A 97 3.29 25.87 2.31
CA GLY A 97 3.06 25.03 3.48
C GLY A 97 2.26 23.74 3.21
N SER A 98 1.70 23.55 2.03
CA SER A 98 1.02 22.31 1.63
C SER A 98 2.02 21.22 1.21
N TYR A 99 1.55 19.97 1.05
CA TYR A 99 2.38 18.85 0.59
C TYR A 99 2.11 18.49 -0.88
N ILE A 100 0.84 18.53 -1.29
CA ILE A 100 0.42 18.03 -2.61
C ILE A 100 0.47 19.17 -3.63
N THR A 101 1.20 18.93 -4.71
CA THR A 101 1.19 19.80 -5.89
C THR A 101 0.24 19.20 -6.93
N VAL A 102 -0.70 19.99 -7.42
CA VAL A 102 -1.48 19.66 -8.62
C VAL A 102 -0.93 20.51 -9.75
N ALA A 103 -0.43 19.86 -10.80
CA ALA A 103 0.24 20.54 -11.90
C ALA A 103 -0.11 19.92 -13.26
N SER A 104 -0.05 20.73 -14.30
CA SER A 104 -0.18 20.31 -15.69
C SER A 104 0.91 20.94 -16.54
N VAL A 105 1.35 20.23 -17.57
CA VAL A 105 2.30 20.75 -18.57
C VAL A 105 1.88 20.30 -19.97
N ASP A 106 2.21 21.09 -20.96
CA ASP A 106 1.92 20.78 -22.35
C ASP A 106 2.44 19.40 -22.76
N GLY A 107 1.50 18.57 -23.25
CA GLY A 107 1.78 17.24 -23.75
C GLY A 107 1.81 16.13 -22.72
N VAL A 108 1.43 16.40 -21.47
CA VAL A 108 1.02 15.42 -20.45
C VAL A 108 -0.50 15.56 -20.27
N PRO A 109 -1.29 14.50 -20.37
CA PRO A 109 -2.73 14.57 -20.22
C PRO A 109 -3.15 14.92 -18.79
N GLY A 110 -4.12 15.81 -18.64
CA GLY A 110 -4.75 16.13 -17.36
C GLY A 110 -3.85 16.86 -16.37
N GLU A 111 -4.38 17.08 -15.19
CA GLU A 111 -3.64 17.52 -14.02
C GLU A 111 -3.02 16.29 -13.34
N ARG A 112 -1.84 16.45 -12.78
CA ARG A 112 -1.13 15.39 -12.05
C ARG A 112 -0.88 15.80 -10.63
N ARG A 113 -1.19 14.92 -9.69
CA ARG A 113 -0.90 15.08 -8.26
C ARG A 113 0.51 14.59 -7.99
N CYS A 114 1.29 15.40 -7.30
CA CYS A 114 2.69 15.10 -7.00
C CYS A 114 3.00 15.43 -5.54
N VAL A 115 3.87 14.64 -4.94
CA VAL A 115 4.45 14.89 -3.62
C VAL A 115 5.95 14.62 -3.67
N LEU A 116 6.73 15.48 -3.01
CA LEU A 116 8.16 15.32 -2.82
C LEU A 116 8.41 14.71 -1.44
N PHE A 117 9.15 13.61 -1.39
CA PHE A 117 9.59 12.95 -0.15
C PHE A 117 11.10 13.06 0.02
N ARG A 118 11.59 13.15 1.24
CA ARG A 118 13.00 12.93 1.54
C ARG A 118 13.40 11.50 1.17
N TRP A 119 14.63 11.36 0.70
CA TRP A 119 15.17 10.03 0.37
C TRP A 119 15.26 9.17 1.63
N VAL A 120 14.61 8.01 1.63
CA VAL A 120 14.73 7.03 2.71
C VAL A 120 16.01 6.21 2.50
N PRO A 121 16.91 6.15 3.50
CA PRO A 121 18.15 5.39 3.39
C PRO A 121 17.91 3.88 3.50
N GLY A 122 18.97 3.11 3.25
CA GLY A 122 18.97 1.65 3.44
C GLY A 122 18.53 0.88 2.20
N ARG A 123 18.08 -0.35 2.44
CA ARG A 123 17.58 -1.29 1.43
C ARG A 123 16.27 -1.88 1.90
N ALA A 124 15.47 -2.39 0.97
CA ALA A 124 14.24 -3.09 1.32
C ALA A 124 14.52 -4.19 2.36
N LEU A 125 13.63 -4.31 3.34
CA LEU A 125 13.71 -5.36 4.36
C LEU A 125 13.68 -6.75 3.72
N ALA A 126 13.01 -6.87 2.58
CA ALA A 126 12.99 -8.07 1.75
C ALA A 126 14.38 -8.67 1.44
N ASP A 127 15.40 -7.82 1.32
CA ASP A 127 16.78 -8.25 1.05
C ASP A 127 17.48 -8.88 2.28
N ASN A 128 16.93 -8.68 3.49
CA ASN A 128 17.53 -9.08 4.77
C ASN A 128 16.47 -9.58 5.77
N LEU A 129 15.57 -10.44 5.30
CA LEU A 129 14.55 -11.03 6.17
C LEU A 129 15.19 -11.92 7.23
N SER A 130 14.74 -11.75 8.47
CA SER A 130 15.13 -12.54 9.61
C SER A 130 14.06 -12.46 10.71
N PRO A 131 14.00 -13.43 11.64
CA PRO A 131 13.10 -13.36 12.79
C PRO A 131 13.24 -12.06 13.57
N ARG A 132 14.48 -11.58 13.78
CA ARG A 132 14.73 -10.29 14.43
C ARG A 132 14.09 -9.13 13.69
N ALA A 133 14.21 -9.09 12.37
CA ALA A 133 13.64 -8.02 11.56
C ALA A 133 12.12 -8.06 11.58
N TYR A 134 11.52 -9.25 11.56
CA TYR A 134 10.08 -9.44 11.69
C TYR A 134 9.56 -9.09 13.09
N TYR A 135 10.30 -9.40 14.15
CA TYR A 135 10.01 -8.92 15.49
C TYR A 135 9.94 -7.39 15.54
N GLN A 136 10.95 -6.71 14.98
CA GLN A 136 10.97 -5.25 14.89
C GLN A 136 9.81 -4.71 14.03
N LEU A 137 9.45 -5.40 12.95
CA LEU A 137 8.30 -5.04 12.11
C LEU A 137 7.00 -5.13 12.89
N GLY A 138 6.80 -6.18 13.69
CA GLY A 138 5.66 -6.32 14.60
C GLY A 138 5.58 -5.16 15.60
N GLN A 139 6.72 -4.78 16.22
CA GLN A 139 6.78 -3.64 17.12
C GLN A 139 6.44 -2.32 16.40
N THR A 140 6.94 -2.15 15.18
CA THR A 140 6.68 -0.94 14.38
C THR A 140 5.20 -0.82 14.05
N LEU A 141 4.56 -1.93 13.63
CA LEU A 141 3.12 -1.93 13.36
C LEU A 141 2.29 -1.64 14.63
N ALA A 142 2.67 -2.23 15.78
CA ALA A 142 2.01 -1.94 17.06
C ALA A 142 2.09 -0.45 17.43
N LYS A 143 3.25 0.19 17.25
CA LYS A 143 3.43 1.64 17.48
C LYS A 143 2.59 2.48 16.53
N LEU A 144 2.49 2.11 15.24
CA LEU A 144 1.62 2.79 14.27
C LEU A 144 0.15 2.72 14.71
N HIS A 145 -0.30 1.55 15.16
CA HIS A 145 -1.67 1.36 15.65
C HIS A 145 -1.93 2.13 16.96
N ASP A 146 -0.97 2.19 17.88
CA ASP A 146 -1.10 2.98 19.11
C ASP A 146 -1.20 4.46 18.80
N HIS A 147 -0.37 4.98 17.88
CA HIS A 147 -0.45 6.35 17.41
C HIS A 147 -1.81 6.64 16.75
N ALA A 148 -2.24 5.78 15.82
CA ALA A 148 -3.53 5.95 15.12
C ALA A 148 -4.73 5.96 16.09
N GLN A 149 -4.69 5.14 17.14
CA GLN A 149 -5.73 5.10 18.17
C GLN A 149 -5.79 6.40 18.99
N GLN A 150 -4.66 7.09 19.14
CA GLN A 150 -4.59 8.38 19.87
C GLN A 150 -5.06 9.57 19.03
N LEU A 151 -5.14 9.42 17.70
CA LEU A 151 -5.72 10.41 16.79
C LEU A 151 -7.25 10.44 16.93
N ASN A 152 -7.74 10.87 18.08
CA ASN A 152 -9.11 10.77 18.56
C ASN A 152 -10.22 11.11 17.55
N LEU A 153 -9.99 12.02 16.61
CA LEU A 153 -10.92 12.37 15.53
C LEU A 153 -10.12 12.78 14.29
N LEU A 154 -10.48 12.21 13.16
CA LEU A 154 -10.01 12.72 11.88
C LEU A 154 -10.71 14.04 11.58
N PRO A 155 -10.00 15.07 11.05
CA PRO A 155 -10.65 16.27 10.54
C PRO A 155 -11.72 15.92 9.51
N GLU A 156 -12.81 16.67 9.46
CA GLU A 156 -13.89 16.44 8.48
C GLU A 156 -13.43 16.47 7.01
N SER A 157 -12.29 17.13 6.74
CA SER A 157 -11.67 17.18 5.41
C SER A 157 -10.93 15.90 5.02
N ILE A 158 -10.64 15.01 5.98
CA ILE A 158 -9.84 13.80 5.77
C ILE A 158 -10.76 12.60 5.60
N HIS A 159 -10.76 12.03 4.40
CA HIS A 159 -11.64 10.93 4.02
C HIS A 159 -10.82 9.75 3.47
N PRO A 160 -10.20 8.93 4.34
CA PRO A 160 -9.48 7.75 3.90
C PRO A 160 -10.46 6.71 3.34
N LYS A 161 -9.96 5.87 2.43
CA LYS A 161 -10.70 4.69 1.97
C LYS A 161 -10.96 3.71 3.14
N GLN A 162 -11.82 2.73 2.92
CA GLN A 162 -12.12 1.68 3.90
C GLN A 162 -12.03 0.31 3.23
N TRP A 163 -11.47 -0.65 3.93
CA TRP A 163 -11.47 -2.04 3.50
C TRP A 163 -12.59 -2.81 4.24
N ASP A 164 -13.82 -2.60 3.82
CA ASP A 164 -15.04 -3.15 4.44
C ASP A 164 -15.69 -4.30 3.64
N LYS A 165 -15.09 -4.69 2.55
CA LYS A 165 -15.50 -5.77 1.65
C LYS A 165 -14.33 -6.25 0.80
N VAL A 166 -14.43 -7.40 0.16
CA VAL A 166 -13.33 -7.96 -0.66
C VAL A 166 -12.90 -7.00 -1.76
N PHE A 167 -13.83 -6.47 -2.55
CA PHE A 167 -13.57 -5.49 -3.61
C PHE A 167 -13.96 -4.10 -3.10
N TYR A 168 -13.01 -3.39 -2.49
CA TYR A 168 -13.28 -2.13 -1.82
C TYR A 168 -13.02 -0.88 -2.67
N TYR A 169 -12.35 -1.02 -3.81
CA TYR A 169 -12.24 0.09 -4.76
C TYR A 169 -13.58 0.32 -5.48
N PRO A 170 -14.15 1.55 -5.48
CA PRO A 170 -15.51 1.79 -5.96
C PRO A 170 -15.75 1.42 -7.43
N ASP A 171 -14.75 1.68 -8.26
CA ASP A 171 -14.83 1.52 -9.72
C ASP A 171 -14.04 0.32 -10.23
N GLU A 172 -13.59 -0.59 -9.33
CA GLU A 172 -12.84 -1.76 -9.73
C GLU A 172 -13.75 -2.77 -10.47
N PRO A 173 -13.47 -3.09 -11.76
CA PRO A 173 -14.22 -4.10 -12.48
C PRO A 173 -14.01 -5.48 -11.85
N ILE A 174 -15.11 -6.13 -11.46
CA ILE A 174 -15.09 -7.53 -10.99
C ILE A 174 -15.19 -8.44 -12.21
N VAL A 175 -14.11 -9.16 -12.52
CA VAL A 175 -13.98 -9.90 -13.79
C VAL A 175 -14.04 -11.43 -13.65
N TYR A 176 -13.74 -11.98 -12.47
CA TYR A 176 -13.59 -13.42 -12.24
C TYR A 176 -14.84 -14.23 -12.62
N ASN A 177 -16.03 -13.64 -12.57
CA ASN A 177 -17.32 -14.29 -12.91
C ASN A 177 -17.92 -13.79 -14.23
N THR A 178 -17.17 -13.07 -15.06
CA THR A 178 -17.66 -12.56 -16.35
C THR A 178 -17.31 -13.49 -17.51
N ALA A 179 -18.20 -13.56 -18.51
CA ALA A 179 -18.05 -14.47 -19.65
C ALA A 179 -16.71 -14.32 -20.40
N HIS A 180 -16.18 -13.09 -20.48
CA HIS A 180 -14.91 -12.82 -21.17
C HIS A 180 -13.71 -13.51 -20.49
N TYR A 181 -13.76 -13.72 -19.17
CA TYR A 181 -12.69 -14.31 -18.37
C TYR A 181 -12.93 -15.77 -17.98
N HIS A 182 -14.02 -16.42 -18.43
CA HIS A 182 -14.33 -17.81 -18.10
C HIS A 182 -13.23 -18.81 -18.49
N HIS A 183 -12.37 -18.46 -19.43
CA HIS A 183 -11.23 -19.33 -19.81
C HIS A 183 -10.15 -19.37 -18.72
N TYR A 184 -10.09 -18.37 -17.85
CA TYR A 184 -9.22 -18.36 -16.65
C TYR A 184 -9.94 -18.91 -15.41
N PHE A 185 -11.25 -18.80 -15.36
CA PHE A 185 -12.09 -19.13 -14.21
C PHE A 185 -13.12 -20.20 -14.54
N PRO A 186 -12.76 -21.50 -14.47
CA PRO A 186 -13.73 -22.57 -14.60
C PRO A 186 -14.76 -22.51 -13.45
N PRO A 187 -15.95 -23.17 -13.60
CA PRO A 187 -17.05 -23.07 -12.63
C PRO A 187 -16.64 -23.39 -11.18
N GLU A 188 -15.73 -24.34 -10.98
CA GLU A 188 -15.21 -24.73 -9.67
C GLU A 188 -14.38 -23.60 -9.03
N SER A 189 -13.60 -22.86 -9.82
CA SER A 189 -12.85 -21.70 -9.32
C SER A 189 -13.78 -20.55 -8.97
N ILE A 190 -14.83 -20.30 -9.76
CA ILE A 190 -15.83 -19.28 -9.44
C ILE A 190 -16.52 -19.63 -8.12
N ALA A 191 -16.98 -20.87 -7.94
CA ALA A 191 -17.63 -21.33 -6.70
C ALA A 191 -16.71 -21.20 -5.48
N LEU A 192 -15.41 -21.51 -5.65
CA LEU A 192 -14.38 -21.32 -4.62
C LEU A 192 -14.26 -19.84 -4.21
N LEU A 193 -14.13 -18.94 -5.18
CA LEU A 193 -14.01 -17.51 -4.93
C LEU A 193 -15.27 -16.95 -4.26
N ASP A 194 -16.46 -17.37 -4.69
CA ASP A 194 -17.74 -16.96 -4.11
C ASP A 194 -17.87 -17.38 -2.64
N ASP A 195 -17.45 -18.60 -2.26
CA ASP A 195 -17.46 -19.06 -0.86
C ASP A 195 -16.49 -18.22 0.00
N VAL A 196 -15.28 -17.97 -0.48
CA VAL A 196 -14.31 -17.12 0.24
C VAL A 196 -14.84 -15.69 0.38
N ILE A 197 -15.43 -15.11 -0.67
CA ILE A 197 -16.04 -13.77 -0.62
C ILE A 197 -17.16 -13.72 0.42
N TYR A 198 -18.01 -14.73 0.45
CA TYR A 198 -19.10 -14.81 1.43
C TYR A 198 -18.54 -14.78 2.86
N ARG A 199 -17.56 -15.64 3.18
CA ARG A 199 -16.95 -15.72 4.51
C ARG A 199 -16.25 -14.43 4.92
N ALA A 200 -15.49 -13.86 4.00
CA ALA A 200 -14.82 -12.58 4.21
C ALA A 200 -15.83 -11.45 4.49
N ASN A 201 -16.93 -11.38 3.74
CA ASN A 201 -17.97 -10.36 3.96
C ASN A 201 -18.70 -10.55 5.29
N VAL A 202 -18.85 -11.79 5.78
CA VAL A 202 -19.37 -12.04 7.15
C VAL A 202 -18.42 -11.46 8.19
N LEU A 203 -17.12 -11.72 8.07
CA LEU A 203 -16.10 -11.16 8.97
C LEU A 203 -16.03 -9.62 8.90
N PHE A 204 -16.03 -9.04 7.71
CA PHE A 204 -16.07 -7.58 7.56
C PHE A 204 -17.30 -6.97 8.25
N LYS A 205 -18.46 -7.58 8.07
CA LYS A 205 -19.69 -7.11 8.74
C LYS A 205 -19.56 -7.14 10.27
N GLN A 206 -18.89 -8.16 10.82
CA GLN A 206 -18.65 -8.25 12.26
C GLN A 206 -17.68 -7.16 12.72
N LEU A 207 -16.51 -7.02 12.06
CA LEU A 207 -15.52 -6.00 12.36
C LEU A 207 -16.13 -4.58 12.30
N TYR A 208 -16.88 -4.27 11.23
CA TYR A 208 -17.43 -2.93 11.02
C TYR A 208 -18.73 -2.65 11.80
N ALA A 209 -19.25 -3.62 12.57
CA ALA A 209 -20.30 -3.38 13.56
C ALA A 209 -19.76 -2.61 14.79
N ASP A 210 -18.51 -2.80 15.16
CA ASP A 210 -17.82 -2.06 16.23
C ASP A 210 -17.11 -0.82 15.69
N ARG A 211 -17.81 0.31 15.68
CA ARG A 211 -17.26 1.59 15.19
C ARG A 211 -16.20 2.20 16.11
N ALA A 212 -16.12 1.78 17.38
CA ALA A 212 -15.25 2.40 18.38
C ALA A 212 -13.77 2.02 18.21
N SER A 213 -13.47 0.85 17.64
CA SER A 213 -12.10 0.35 17.46
C SER A 213 -11.49 0.66 16.10
N LYS A 214 -12.25 1.28 15.20
CA LYS A 214 -11.79 1.64 13.85
C LYS A 214 -10.80 2.82 13.90
N MET A 215 -9.67 2.69 13.21
CA MET A 215 -8.58 3.66 13.20
C MET A 215 -7.91 3.74 11.82
N LEU A 216 -6.96 4.66 11.64
CA LEU A 216 -6.07 4.62 10.48
C LEU A 216 -5.19 3.39 10.54
N ILE A 217 -5.07 2.70 9.43
CA ILE A 217 -4.16 1.58 9.21
C ILE A 217 -3.33 1.84 7.95
N HIS A 218 -2.16 1.21 7.85
CA HIS A 218 -1.27 1.38 6.71
C HIS A 218 -1.88 0.82 5.42
N GLY A 219 -2.57 -0.32 5.52
CA GLY A 219 -3.27 -0.96 4.42
C GLY A 219 -2.37 -1.82 3.50
N ASP A 220 -1.05 -1.57 3.48
CA ASP A 220 -0.09 -2.33 2.68
C ASP A 220 1.30 -2.46 3.34
N LEU A 221 1.36 -2.61 4.68
CA LEU A 221 2.64 -2.80 5.36
C LEU A 221 3.18 -4.21 5.14
N HIS A 222 4.26 -4.31 4.38
CA HIS A 222 4.99 -5.54 4.15
C HIS A 222 6.49 -5.27 3.95
N PHE A 223 7.30 -6.33 3.88
CA PHE A 223 8.75 -6.22 3.87
C PHE A 223 9.36 -5.50 2.66
N TRP A 224 8.62 -5.27 1.57
CA TRP A 224 9.04 -4.41 0.47
C TRP A 224 8.79 -2.93 0.76
N ASN A 225 7.78 -2.62 1.60
CA ASN A 225 7.42 -1.27 2.02
C ASN A 225 8.13 -0.84 3.32
N VAL A 226 9.23 -1.51 3.66
CA VAL A 226 10.08 -1.17 4.80
C VAL A 226 11.54 -1.21 4.38
N HIS A 227 12.30 -0.17 4.67
CA HIS A 227 13.75 -0.16 4.51
C HIS A 227 14.43 -0.42 5.86
N LEU A 228 15.53 -1.18 5.82
CA LEU A 228 16.42 -1.38 6.95
C LEU A 228 17.69 -0.55 6.76
N TYR A 229 17.97 0.34 7.72
CA TYR A 229 19.18 1.13 7.73
C TYR A 229 19.76 1.25 9.15
N ARG A 230 21.01 0.81 9.34
CA ARG A 230 21.71 0.83 10.65
C ARG A 230 20.94 0.20 11.80
N GLY A 231 20.13 -0.81 11.52
CA GLY A 231 19.32 -1.52 12.52
C GLY A 231 17.96 -0.88 12.81
N GLU A 232 17.62 0.23 12.17
CA GLU A 232 16.32 0.89 12.26
C GLU A 232 15.47 0.61 11.02
N LEU A 233 14.16 0.47 11.25
CA LEU A 233 13.16 0.29 10.19
C LEU A 233 12.58 1.63 9.78
N TYR A 234 12.50 1.87 8.48
CA TYR A 234 11.87 3.04 7.85
C TYR A 234 10.67 2.55 7.05
N VAL A 235 9.47 2.92 7.46
CA VAL A 235 8.22 2.58 6.76
C VAL A 235 8.00 3.55 5.61
N ILE A 236 7.70 2.99 4.45
CA ILE A 236 7.42 3.75 3.23
C ILE A 236 6.06 3.34 2.66
N ASP A 237 5.59 4.11 1.69
CA ASP A 237 4.41 3.80 0.89
C ASP A 237 3.09 3.75 1.68
N PHE A 238 2.72 4.92 2.20
CA PHE A 238 1.47 5.15 2.93
C PHE A 238 0.27 5.44 1.99
N GLU A 239 0.38 5.19 0.70
CA GLU A 239 -0.68 5.52 -0.26
C GLU A 239 -1.97 4.72 -0.02
N ASP A 240 -1.85 3.54 0.59
CA ASP A 240 -2.97 2.68 0.96
C ASP A 240 -3.55 2.95 2.35
N VAL A 241 -3.18 4.08 2.96
CA VAL A 241 -3.79 4.48 4.25
C VAL A 241 -5.30 4.44 4.17
N MET A 242 -5.89 3.70 5.09
CA MET A 242 -7.33 3.51 5.14
C MET A 242 -7.87 3.53 6.57
N LEU A 243 -9.17 3.66 6.69
CA LEU A 243 -9.88 3.50 7.94
C LEU A 243 -10.27 2.02 8.09
N GLY A 244 -9.71 1.35 9.09
CA GLY A 244 -9.88 -0.08 9.27
C GLY A 244 -9.56 -0.54 10.69
N TYR A 245 -9.20 -1.80 10.81
CA TYR A 245 -8.87 -2.46 12.08
C TYR A 245 -7.44 -2.97 12.07
N PRO A 246 -6.73 -2.97 13.21
CA PRO A 246 -5.38 -3.51 13.33
C PRO A 246 -5.20 -4.92 12.75
N LEU A 247 -6.24 -5.76 12.87
CA LEU A 247 -6.24 -7.11 12.33
C LEU A 247 -6.05 -7.16 10.80
N GLN A 248 -6.55 -6.15 10.08
CA GLN A 248 -6.41 -6.06 8.62
C GLN A 248 -4.95 -5.79 8.22
N ASP A 249 -4.26 -4.86 8.89
CA ASP A 249 -2.83 -4.62 8.66
C ASP A 249 -1.98 -5.85 9.00
N VAL A 250 -2.28 -6.53 10.11
CA VAL A 250 -1.62 -7.79 10.47
C VAL A 250 -1.78 -8.83 9.36
N ALA A 251 -3.01 -9.02 8.86
CA ALA A 251 -3.28 -9.95 7.77
C ALA A 251 -2.52 -9.58 6.49
N VAL A 252 -2.45 -8.30 6.14
CA VAL A 252 -1.64 -7.81 5.01
C VAL A 252 -0.17 -8.16 5.19
N THR A 253 0.43 -7.80 6.33
CA THR A 253 1.85 -8.06 6.61
C THR A 253 2.18 -9.55 6.51
N LEU A 254 1.34 -10.40 7.08
CA LEU A 254 1.55 -11.85 7.11
C LEU A 254 1.29 -12.51 5.75
N SER A 255 0.46 -11.92 4.89
CA SER A 255 0.15 -12.49 3.57
C SER A 255 1.37 -12.58 2.65
N TYR A 256 2.27 -11.62 2.69
CA TYR A 256 3.43 -11.52 1.81
C TYR A 256 4.54 -12.57 2.08
N GLY A 257 4.65 -13.05 3.31
CA GLY A 257 5.67 -14.03 3.69
C GLY A 257 5.27 -15.49 3.46
N ARG A 258 4.03 -15.79 3.12
CA ARG A 258 3.43 -17.14 3.18
C ARG A 258 4.11 -18.23 2.36
N ASP A 259 4.71 -17.87 1.22
CA ASP A 259 5.38 -18.83 0.33
C ASP A 259 6.81 -19.15 0.75
N ARG A 260 7.27 -18.56 1.84
CA ARG A 260 8.63 -18.76 2.33
C ARG A 260 8.73 -20.01 3.18
N PRO A 261 9.82 -20.76 3.07
CA PRO A 261 10.05 -21.96 3.89
C PRO A 261 10.23 -21.66 5.40
N ASP A 262 10.61 -20.40 5.73
CA ASP A 262 10.82 -19.91 7.10
C ASP A 262 9.60 -19.10 7.62
N TYR A 263 8.44 -19.18 6.95
CA TYR A 263 7.26 -18.38 7.29
C TYR A 263 6.81 -18.52 8.75
N ASP A 264 6.76 -19.74 9.28
CA ASP A 264 6.27 -19.97 10.65
C ASP A 264 7.16 -19.29 11.70
N GLU A 265 8.48 -19.30 11.48
CA GLU A 265 9.44 -18.62 12.35
C GLU A 265 9.29 -17.09 12.26
N LEU A 266 9.15 -16.57 11.04
CA LEU A 266 8.93 -15.14 10.81
C LEU A 266 7.60 -14.68 11.41
N ARG A 267 6.52 -15.43 11.19
CA ARG A 267 5.20 -15.16 11.77
C ARG A 267 5.25 -15.14 13.29
N ALA A 268 5.86 -16.13 13.92
CA ALA A 268 5.99 -16.18 15.37
C ALA A 268 6.75 -14.96 15.92
N ALA A 269 7.87 -14.58 15.29
CA ALA A 269 8.64 -13.40 15.67
C ALA A 269 7.84 -12.09 15.51
N PHE A 270 7.09 -11.95 14.42
CA PHE A 270 6.21 -10.79 14.20
C PHE A 270 5.12 -10.69 15.28
N CYS A 271 4.43 -11.81 15.56
CA CYS A 271 3.40 -11.87 16.59
C CYS A 271 3.95 -11.51 17.97
N GLU A 272 5.14 -12.05 18.33
CA GLU A 272 5.83 -11.71 19.57
C GLU A 272 6.18 -10.22 19.62
N GLY A 273 6.75 -9.69 18.54
CA GLY A 273 7.11 -8.27 18.44
C GLY A 273 5.90 -7.35 18.61
N TYR A 274 4.81 -7.63 17.92
CA TYR A 274 3.56 -6.87 18.07
C TYR A 274 3.02 -6.95 19.49
N SER A 275 2.92 -8.18 20.04
CA SER A 275 2.34 -8.45 21.35
C SER A 275 3.20 -7.94 22.50
N SER A 276 4.48 -7.62 22.26
CA SER A 276 5.36 -7.00 23.26
C SER A 276 4.96 -5.55 23.59
N LEU A 277 4.21 -4.88 22.72
CA LEU A 277 3.81 -3.48 22.87
C LEU A 277 2.31 -3.28 22.92
N ARG A 278 1.53 -4.11 22.23
CA ARG A 278 0.08 -3.97 22.09
C ARG A 278 -0.60 -5.32 22.16
N VAL A 279 -1.82 -5.38 22.68
CA VAL A 279 -2.66 -6.59 22.66
C VAL A 279 -2.84 -7.06 21.21
N TRP A 280 -2.67 -8.36 20.98
CA TRP A 280 -2.88 -8.97 19.68
C TRP A 280 -4.32 -8.73 19.20
N PRO A 281 -4.53 -8.27 17.94
CA PRO A 281 -5.83 -7.77 17.51
C PRO A 281 -6.83 -8.85 17.08
N GLY A 282 -6.40 -10.10 16.89
CA GLY A 282 -7.24 -11.21 16.46
C GLY A 282 -7.70 -12.07 17.63
N GLU A 283 -8.92 -12.57 17.56
CA GLU A 283 -9.44 -13.56 18.50
C GLU A 283 -9.03 -14.98 18.12
N SER A 284 -8.81 -15.21 16.82
CA SER A 284 -8.41 -16.51 16.27
C SER A 284 -7.56 -16.38 15.02
N ASP A 285 -6.81 -17.43 14.71
CA ASP A 285 -6.07 -17.53 13.43
C ASP A 285 -7.03 -17.54 12.23
N SER A 286 -8.24 -18.05 12.39
CA SER A 286 -9.25 -18.08 11.32
C SER A 286 -9.62 -16.68 10.81
N GLU A 287 -9.66 -15.66 11.67
CA GLU A 287 -9.94 -14.28 11.25
C GLU A 287 -8.82 -13.73 10.37
N ILE A 288 -7.55 -13.94 10.77
CA ILE A 288 -6.39 -13.50 9.99
C ILE A 288 -6.37 -14.20 8.64
N GLU A 289 -6.58 -15.53 8.63
CA GLU A 289 -6.58 -16.33 7.42
C GLU A 289 -7.72 -15.95 6.47
N THR A 290 -8.89 -15.59 7.02
CA THR A 290 -10.03 -15.08 6.24
C THR A 290 -9.70 -13.74 5.58
N LEU A 291 -9.02 -12.82 6.27
CA LEU A 291 -8.59 -11.55 5.67
C LEU A 291 -7.49 -11.74 4.62
N ILE A 292 -6.56 -12.68 4.85
CA ILE A 292 -5.55 -13.06 3.85
C ILE A 292 -6.23 -13.67 2.61
N ALA A 293 -7.23 -14.53 2.81
CA ALA A 293 -8.00 -15.11 1.72
C ALA A 293 -8.78 -14.03 0.94
N ALA A 294 -9.40 -13.06 1.63
CA ALA A 294 -10.07 -11.92 1.02
C ALA A 294 -9.12 -11.10 0.13
N ARG A 295 -7.92 -10.79 0.63
CA ARG A 295 -6.89 -10.09 -0.14
C ARG A 295 -6.42 -10.94 -1.34
N THR A 296 -6.29 -12.25 -1.17
CA THR A 296 -5.93 -13.16 -2.26
C THR A 296 -6.96 -13.11 -3.39
N VAL A 297 -8.27 -13.12 -3.08
CA VAL A 297 -9.35 -12.98 -4.07
C VAL A 297 -9.27 -11.64 -4.80
N MET A 298 -9.06 -10.55 -4.07
CA MET A 298 -8.88 -9.23 -4.66
C MET A 298 -7.72 -9.22 -5.66
N PHE A 299 -6.54 -9.76 -5.28
CA PHE A 299 -5.39 -9.83 -6.18
C PHE A 299 -5.58 -10.77 -7.37
N ILE A 300 -6.32 -11.88 -7.22
CA ILE A 300 -6.72 -12.73 -8.36
C ILE A 300 -7.49 -11.90 -9.38
N ASN A 301 -8.48 -11.12 -8.93
CA ASN A 301 -9.27 -10.25 -9.79
C ASN A 301 -8.42 -9.14 -10.44
N TYR A 302 -7.51 -8.54 -9.69
CA TYR A 302 -6.61 -7.49 -10.19
C TYR A 302 -5.66 -8.04 -11.26
N VAL A 303 -4.94 -9.12 -10.95
CA VAL A 303 -3.94 -9.71 -11.86
C VAL A 303 -4.60 -10.25 -13.13
N ALA A 304 -5.82 -10.81 -13.04
CA ALA A 304 -6.58 -11.26 -14.21
C ALA A 304 -6.82 -10.13 -15.23
N ARG A 305 -6.87 -8.86 -14.78
CA ARG A 305 -7.10 -7.69 -15.65
C ARG A 305 -5.84 -7.13 -16.27
N ILE A 306 -4.72 -7.18 -15.54
CA ILE A 306 -3.50 -6.45 -15.93
C ILE A 306 -2.42 -7.35 -16.53
N ASP A 307 -2.37 -8.63 -16.16
CA ASP A 307 -1.37 -9.56 -16.65
C ASP A 307 -1.88 -10.23 -17.95
N PRO A 308 -1.13 -10.20 -19.03
CA PRO A 308 -1.51 -10.88 -20.28
C PRO A 308 -1.50 -12.41 -20.15
N THR A 309 -0.87 -12.99 -19.13
CA THR A 309 -0.75 -14.43 -18.88
C THR A 309 -1.03 -14.83 -17.42
N PRO A 310 -2.22 -14.50 -16.88
CA PRO A 310 -2.50 -14.62 -15.45
C PRO A 310 -2.74 -16.05 -14.95
N GLN A 311 -2.83 -17.05 -15.87
CA GLN A 311 -3.30 -18.40 -15.59
C GLN A 311 -2.54 -19.06 -14.43
N GLN A 312 -1.22 -19.09 -14.49
CA GLN A 312 -0.40 -19.72 -13.44
C GLN A 312 -0.59 -19.06 -12.08
N TYR A 313 -0.68 -17.73 -12.05
CA TYR A 313 -0.93 -16.98 -10.81
C TYR A 313 -2.29 -17.36 -10.23
N ILE A 314 -3.34 -17.37 -11.06
CA ILE A 314 -4.71 -17.70 -10.64
C ILE A 314 -4.77 -19.12 -10.06
N GLU A 315 -4.19 -20.11 -10.76
CA GLU A 315 -4.17 -21.51 -10.32
C GLU A 315 -3.49 -21.67 -8.95
N GLN A 316 -2.30 -21.08 -8.76
CA GLN A 316 -1.58 -21.13 -7.49
C GLN A 316 -2.37 -20.46 -6.35
N ARG A 317 -3.06 -19.36 -6.62
CA ARG A 317 -3.87 -18.67 -5.62
C ARG A 317 -5.16 -19.42 -5.31
N CYS A 318 -5.80 -20.03 -6.28
CA CYS A 318 -6.95 -20.90 -6.06
C CYS A 318 -6.58 -22.12 -5.19
N GLU A 319 -5.43 -22.76 -5.41
CA GLU A 319 -4.92 -23.83 -4.52
C GLU A 319 -4.79 -23.37 -3.06
N ARG A 320 -4.27 -22.17 -2.83
CA ARG A 320 -4.23 -21.59 -1.48
C ARG A 320 -5.60 -21.39 -0.85
N LEU A 321 -6.55 -20.89 -1.63
CA LEU A 321 -7.91 -20.70 -1.15
C LEU A 321 -8.60 -22.04 -0.84
N GLN A 322 -8.32 -23.10 -1.59
CA GLN A 322 -8.76 -24.47 -1.26
C GLN A 322 -8.19 -24.96 0.08
N ASN A 323 -6.89 -24.71 0.31
CA ASN A 323 -6.24 -25.03 1.58
C ASN A 323 -6.86 -24.24 2.74
N TYR A 324 -7.10 -22.93 2.53
CA TYR A 324 -7.80 -22.09 3.53
C TYR A 324 -9.19 -22.67 3.87
N LEU A 325 -10.01 -23.01 2.88
CA LEU A 325 -11.34 -23.58 3.14
C LEU A 325 -11.28 -24.93 3.84
N ARG A 326 -10.28 -25.78 3.53
CA ARG A 326 -10.09 -27.06 4.23
C ARG A 326 -9.72 -26.88 5.69
N ASP A 327 -8.86 -25.91 6.02
CA ASP A 327 -8.24 -25.77 7.33
C ASP A 327 -9.04 -24.83 8.27
N PHE A 328 -9.80 -23.87 7.70
CA PHE A 328 -10.53 -22.82 8.42
C PHE A 328 -11.98 -22.62 7.94
N GLY A 329 -12.42 -23.38 6.98
CA GLY A 329 -13.72 -23.27 6.32
C GLY A 329 -14.91 -23.86 7.07
#